data_1737727a383eba7929309ad72331d571
#
_entry.id   1737727a383eba7929309ad72331d571
#
_cell.length_a   1.000
_cell.length_b   1.000
_cell.length_c   1.000
_cell.angle_alpha   90.00
_cell.angle_beta   90.00
_cell.angle_gamma   90.00
#
_symmetry.space_group_name_H-M   'P 1'
#
loop_
_entity.id
_entity.type
_entity.pdbx_description
1 polymer ?
#
loop_
_entity_poly.entity_id
_entity_poly.type
_entity_poly.pdbx_seq_one_letter_code
_entity_poly.pdbx_strand_id
1 'polypeptide(L)'
;PLENGQKITDKGCYLYVDFGQKTNKILAKISISSANTEGAIANLEKELSHWSFDKVKRDANHAWKRQLQKIKAEGRNEADLENFYTALYHAYTAPYLFSDVNGNYKGPDKEIHSVHKHNQYSVFSLWDTYRAAHPLFTITQKKRVSDMINSMLKHYDAYGLLPVWE
;
A
#
# COMPACT_ATOMS: atom_id res chain seq x y z
N PRO A 1 -9.77 -27.21 15.73
CA PRO A 1 -8.97 -27.00 14.54
C PRO A 1 -9.89 -26.72 13.33
N LEU A 2 -9.52 -25.75 12.50
CA LEU A 2 -10.19 -25.51 11.22
C LEU A 2 -9.81 -26.60 10.23
N GLU A 3 -10.80 -27.15 9.55
CA GLU A 3 -10.56 -28.00 8.39
C GLU A 3 -10.25 -27.15 7.15
N ASN A 4 -9.58 -27.72 6.17
CA ASN A 4 -9.21 -27.00 4.96
C ASN A 4 -10.46 -26.46 4.25
N GLY A 5 -10.50 -25.14 4.01
CA GLY A 5 -11.63 -24.45 3.40
C GLY A 5 -12.72 -23.96 4.37
N GLN A 6 -12.59 -24.19 5.67
CA GLN A 6 -13.54 -23.62 6.66
C GLN A 6 -13.34 -22.11 6.79
N LYS A 7 -14.46 -21.40 6.86
CA LYS A 7 -14.56 -19.96 7.06
C LYS A 7 -15.14 -19.67 8.43
N ILE A 8 -14.45 -18.84 9.22
CA ILE A 8 -14.96 -18.29 10.48
C ILE A 8 -15.19 -16.79 10.29
N THR A 9 -16.34 -16.31 10.75
CA THR A 9 -16.68 -14.90 10.76
C THR A 9 -17.14 -14.53 12.18
N ASP A 10 -16.39 -13.63 12.82
CA ASP A 10 -16.71 -13.13 14.15
C ASP A 10 -16.12 -11.71 14.32
N LYS A 11 -16.51 -11.02 15.39
CA LYS A 11 -16.03 -9.65 15.72
C LYS A 11 -14.56 -9.58 16.10
N GLY A 12 -13.93 -10.69 16.46
CA GLY A 12 -12.49 -10.79 16.72
C GLY A 12 -12.05 -12.24 16.47
N CYS A 13 -11.25 -12.44 15.42
CA CYS A 13 -10.73 -13.75 15.07
C CYS A 13 -9.22 -13.80 15.29
N TYR A 14 -8.77 -14.87 15.93
CA TYR A 14 -7.35 -15.21 16.04
C TYR A 14 -7.09 -16.52 15.32
N LEU A 15 -6.07 -16.53 14.48
CA LEU A 15 -5.61 -17.76 13.82
C LEU A 15 -4.31 -18.22 14.45
N TYR A 16 -4.31 -19.44 14.97
CA TYR A 16 -3.11 -20.14 15.40
C TYR A 16 -2.86 -21.34 14.51
N VAL A 17 -1.67 -21.42 13.95
CA VAL A 17 -1.27 -22.53 13.05
C VAL A 17 -0.07 -23.23 13.64
N ASP A 18 -0.24 -24.50 14.01
CA ASP A 18 0.84 -25.36 14.51
C ASP A 18 1.44 -26.15 13.34
N PHE A 19 2.71 -25.89 13.04
CA PHE A 19 3.48 -26.59 12.00
C PHE A 19 4.24 -27.81 12.51
N GLY A 20 4.11 -28.12 13.79
CA GLY A 20 4.81 -29.22 14.44
C GLY A 20 6.32 -28.99 14.61
N GLN A 21 6.98 -29.91 15.36
CA GLN A 21 8.39 -29.74 15.75
C GLN A 21 9.41 -30.00 14.63
N LYS A 22 9.02 -30.60 13.52
CA LYS A 22 9.94 -31.03 12.43
C LYS A 22 10.12 -29.97 11.32
N THR A 23 9.48 -28.80 11.43
CA THR A 23 9.49 -27.81 10.37
C THR A 23 10.57 -26.76 10.62
N ASN A 24 11.61 -26.76 9.80
CA ASN A 24 12.73 -25.82 9.92
C ASN A 24 12.52 -24.50 9.15
N LYS A 25 11.57 -24.46 8.21
CA LYS A 25 11.30 -23.29 7.39
C LYS A 25 9.82 -23.20 7.03
N ILE A 26 9.22 -22.06 7.32
CA ILE A 26 7.83 -21.76 6.99
C ILE A 26 7.83 -20.56 6.05
N LEU A 27 7.04 -20.64 4.99
CA LEU A 27 6.74 -19.52 4.11
C LEU A 27 5.25 -19.22 4.22
N ALA A 28 4.91 -17.96 4.47
CA ALA A 28 3.55 -17.47 4.49
C ALA A 28 3.38 -16.33 3.47
N LYS A 29 2.24 -16.30 2.80
CA LYS A 29 1.79 -15.16 2.01
C LYS A 29 0.55 -14.60 2.68
N ILE A 30 0.52 -13.29 2.84
CA ILE A 30 -0.60 -12.57 3.44
C ILE A 30 -1.04 -11.50 2.47
N SER A 31 -2.33 -11.39 2.27
CA SER A 31 -2.95 -10.33 1.48
C SER A 31 -4.12 -9.72 2.23
N ILE A 32 -4.37 -8.47 1.96
CA ILE A 32 -5.49 -7.71 2.52
C ILE A 32 -6.27 -7.04 1.39
N SER A 33 -7.53 -6.75 1.67
CA SER A 33 -8.38 -5.90 0.83
C SER A 33 -9.30 -5.10 1.74
N SER A 34 -9.57 -3.88 1.38
CA SER A 34 -10.59 -3.08 2.04
C SER A 34 -12.01 -3.46 1.59
N ALA A 35 -12.14 -4.08 0.42
CA ALA A 35 -13.42 -4.44 -0.18
C ALA A 35 -13.95 -5.80 0.34
N ASN A 36 -13.27 -6.90 0.05
CA ASN A 36 -13.72 -8.24 0.41
C ASN A 36 -12.59 -9.29 0.32
N THR A 37 -12.89 -10.51 0.72
CA THR A 37 -11.95 -11.64 0.68
C THR A 37 -11.52 -11.99 -0.74
N GLU A 38 -12.41 -11.90 -1.70
CA GLU A 38 -12.16 -12.18 -3.12
C GLU A 38 -11.14 -11.19 -3.70
N GLY A 39 -11.24 -9.90 -3.30
CA GLY A 39 -10.25 -8.87 -3.62
C GLY A 39 -8.87 -9.19 -3.03
N ALA A 40 -8.82 -9.62 -1.76
CA ALA A 40 -7.56 -10.04 -1.14
C ALA A 40 -6.91 -11.23 -1.85
N ILE A 41 -7.69 -12.23 -2.28
CA ILE A 41 -7.20 -13.37 -3.06
C ILE A 41 -6.66 -12.90 -4.41
N ALA A 42 -7.40 -12.06 -5.13
CA ALA A 42 -6.99 -11.51 -6.42
C ALA A 42 -5.69 -10.69 -6.30
N ASN A 43 -5.54 -9.89 -5.25
CA ASN A 43 -4.31 -9.15 -4.94
C ASN A 43 -3.14 -10.13 -4.75
N LEU A 44 -3.34 -11.18 -3.96
CA LEU A 44 -2.31 -12.18 -3.69
C LEU A 44 -1.83 -12.90 -4.96
N GLU A 45 -2.77 -13.34 -5.79
CA GLU A 45 -2.49 -14.05 -7.05
C GLU A 45 -1.76 -13.16 -8.05
N LYS A 46 -2.16 -11.88 -8.14
CA LYS A 46 -1.56 -10.92 -9.08
C LYS A 46 -0.18 -10.46 -8.64
N GLU A 47 0.01 -10.17 -7.36
CA GLU A 47 1.22 -9.55 -6.85
C GLU A 47 2.26 -10.56 -6.39
N LEU A 48 1.83 -11.71 -5.85
CA LEU A 48 2.68 -12.76 -5.28
C LEU A 48 2.37 -14.14 -5.88
N SER A 49 2.36 -14.26 -7.20
CA SER A 49 2.06 -15.51 -7.91
C SER A 49 3.03 -16.67 -7.62
N HIS A 50 4.18 -16.41 -7.00
CA HIS A 50 5.23 -17.39 -6.71
C HIS A 50 5.61 -17.43 -5.22
N TRP A 51 6.33 -18.48 -4.80
CA TRP A 51 6.80 -18.69 -3.42
C TRP A 51 8.29 -18.35 -3.21
N SER A 52 8.93 -17.65 -4.12
CA SER A 52 10.34 -17.26 -3.99
C SER A 52 10.49 -15.98 -3.18
N PHE A 53 10.86 -16.10 -1.90
CA PHE A 53 11.15 -14.97 -1.02
C PHE A 53 12.26 -14.07 -1.59
N ASP A 54 13.33 -14.67 -2.09
CA ASP A 54 14.47 -13.91 -2.64
C ASP A 54 14.07 -13.09 -3.87
N LYS A 55 13.14 -13.60 -4.69
CA LYS A 55 12.60 -12.82 -5.81
C LYS A 55 11.81 -11.62 -5.31
N VAL A 56 10.91 -11.81 -4.33
CA VAL A 56 10.14 -10.70 -3.73
C VAL A 56 11.08 -9.64 -3.16
N LYS A 57 12.11 -10.05 -2.40
CA LYS A 57 13.11 -9.14 -1.84
C LYS A 57 13.84 -8.33 -2.93
N ARG A 58 14.27 -8.99 -4.02
CA ARG A 58 14.93 -8.28 -5.14
C ARG A 58 13.99 -7.31 -5.83
N ASP A 59 12.75 -7.73 -6.11
CA ASP A 59 11.76 -6.91 -6.80
C ASP A 59 11.39 -5.66 -5.96
N ALA A 60 11.24 -5.81 -4.63
CA ALA A 60 11.02 -4.71 -3.71
C ALA A 60 12.22 -3.73 -3.69
N ASN A 61 13.45 -4.24 -3.60
CA ASN A 61 14.65 -3.42 -3.67
C ASN A 61 14.73 -2.63 -4.98
N HIS A 62 14.45 -3.27 -6.12
CA HIS A 62 14.43 -2.59 -7.42
C HIS A 62 13.32 -1.53 -7.50
N ALA A 63 12.14 -1.81 -6.95
CA ALA A 63 11.04 -0.86 -6.93
C ALA A 63 11.41 0.39 -6.12
N TRP A 64 11.93 0.23 -4.92
CA TRP A 64 12.38 1.34 -4.08
C TRP A 64 13.56 2.10 -4.69
N LYS A 65 14.55 1.39 -5.22
CA LYS A 65 15.69 2.02 -5.90
C LYS A 65 15.24 2.94 -7.03
N ARG A 66 14.28 2.51 -7.86
CA ARG A 66 13.72 3.37 -8.94
C ARG A 66 13.00 4.60 -8.39
N GLN A 67 12.36 4.52 -7.23
CA GLN A 67 11.68 5.67 -6.63
C GLN A 67 12.69 6.66 -6.02
N LEU A 68 13.62 6.17 -5.24
CA LEU A 68 14.61 7.01 -4.54
C LEU A 68 15.59 7.68 -5.51
N GLN A 69 15.97 7.02 -6.60
CA GLN A 69 16.86 7.56 -7.64
C GLN A 69 16.24 8.70 -8.49
N LYS A 70 14.96 9.03 -8.29
CA LYS A 70 14.37 10.22 -8.93
C LYS A 70 15.03 11.52 -8.47
N ILE A 71 15.63 11.52 -7.30
CA ILE A 71 16.48 12.60 -6.80
C ILE A 71 17.86 12.02 -6.60
N LYS A 72 18.86 12.64 -7.25
CA LYS A 72 20.27 12.33 -7.01
C LYS A 72 20.80 13.40 -6.08
N ALA A 73 21.28 12.97 -4.91
CA ALA A 73 21.89 13.84 -3.94
C ALA A 73 23.38 13.51 -3.79
N GLU A 74 24.17 14.54 -3.55
CA GLU A 74 25.56 14.43 -3.15
C GLU A 74 25.69 15.04 -1.75
N GLY A 75 26.33 14.34 -0.84
CA GLY A 75 26.53 14.75 0.53
C GLY A 75 28.00 14.92 0.88
N ARG A 76 28.28 15.61 1.97
CA ARG A 76 29.65 15.79 2.48
C ARG A 76 30.24 14.48 3.00
N ASN A 77 29.38 13.59 3.48
CA ASN A 77 29.72 12.30 4.03
C ASN A 77 28.58 11.30 3.79
N GLU A 78 28.83 10.04 4.09
CA GLU A 78 27.87 8.95 3.88
C GLU A 78 26.63 9.08 4.78
N ALA A 79 26.79 9.56 6.02
CA ALA A 79 25.67 9.74 6.96
C ALA A 79 24.66 10.77 6.47
N ASP A 80 25.10 11.86 5.84
CA ASP A 80 24.20 12.86 5.26
C ASP A 80 23.37 12.26 4.12
N LEU A 81 23.97 11.40 3.30
CA LEU A 81 23.27 10.71 2.21
C LEU A 81 22.28 9.67 2.75
N GLU A 82 22.67 8.90 3.75
CA GLU A 82 21.80 7.94 4.42
C GLU A 82 20.56 8.63 5.02
N ASN A 83 20.76 9.72 5.75
CA ASN A 83 19.69 10.53 6.32
C ASN A 83 18.76 11.08 5.24
N PHE A 84 19.31 11.61 4.14
CA PHE A 84 18.54 12.13 3.03
C PHE A 84 17.64 11.07 2.39
N TYR A 85 18.22 9.91 2.03
CA TYR A 85 17.44 8.86 1.37
C TYR A 85 16.48 8.15 2.32
N THR A 86 16.79 8.08 3.61
CA THR A 86 15.88 7.59 4.64
C THR A 86 14.67 8.52 4.79
N ALA A 87 14.89 9.83 4.84
CA ALA A 87 13.81 10.82 4.88
C ALA A 87 12.94 10.76 3.60
N LEU A 88 13.57 10.64 2.43
CA LEU A 88 12.86 10.49 1.16
C LEU A 88 12.03 9.20 1.10
N TYR A 89 12.58 8.10 1.61
CA TYR A 89 11.84 6.84 1.75
C TYR A 89 10.59 7.01 2.62
N HIS A 90 10.73 7.62 3.78
CA HIS A 90 9.58 7.90 4.68
C HIS A 90 8.56 8.81 4.01
N ALA A 91 8.99 9.85 3.30
CA ALA A 91 8.09 10.73 2.56
C ALA A 91 7.27 10.00 1.48
N TYR A 92 7.81 8.92 0.91
CA TYR A 92 7.14 8.15 -0.15
C TYR A 92 6.30 6.97 0.37
N THR A 93 6.25 6.71 1.68
CA THR A 93 5.47 5.60 2.24
C THR A 93 3.98 5.87 2.30
N ALA A 94 3.55 7.11 2.43
CA ALA A 94 2.14 7.51 2.42
C ALA A 94 1.94 8.67 1.42
N PRO A 95 0.74 8.82 0.82
CA PRO A 95 -0.45 7.96 0.87
C PRO A 95 -0.25 6.57 0.27
N TYR A 96 -1.02 5.57 0.75
CA TYR A 96 -0.94 4.19 0.29
C TYR A 96 -1.87 3.91 -0.89
N LEU A 97 -1.46 2.99 -1.75
CA LEU A 97 -2.39 2.37 -2.70
C LEU A 97 -3.45 1.59 -1.93
N PHE A 98 -4.72 1.92 -2.16
CA PHE A 98 -5.84 1.41 -1.38
C PHE A 98 -6.78 0.53 -2.18
N SER A 99 -6.89 0.76 -3.50
CA SER A 99 -7.70 -0.10 -4.36
C SER A 99 -7.05 -1.45 -4.61
N ASP A 100 -7.86 -2.48 -4.67
CA ASP A 100 -7.47 -3.81 -5.11
C ASP A 100 -7.02 -3.81 -6.58
N VAL A 101 -6.41 -4.90 -7.02
CA VAL A 101 -5.93 -5.07 -8.40
C VAL A 101 -7.06 -5.03 -9.45
N ASN A 102 -8.30 -5.26 -9.04
CA ASN A 102 -9.51 -5.12 -9.87
C ASN A 102 -10.14 -3.72 -9.79
N GLY A 103 -9.55 -2.80 -9.03
CA GLY A 103 -10.01 -1.42 -8.84
C GLY A 103 -11.02 -1.22 -7.72
N ASN A 104 -11.43 -2.27 -7.01
CA ASN A 104 -12.38 -2.15 -5.91
C ASN A 104 -11.72 -1.59 -4.64
N TYR A 105 -12.49 -0.84 -3.86
CA TYR A 105 -12.09 -0.32 -2.56
C TYR A 105 -13.33 -0.01 -1.71
N LYS A 106 -13.16 0.08 -0.40
CA LYS A 106 -14.23 0.50 0.51
C LYS A 106 -14.16 2.01 0.72
N GLY A 107 -15.27 2.70 0.43
CA GLY A 107 -15.37 4.14 0.62
C GLY A 107 -15.60 4.56 2.07
N PRO A 108 -15.54 5.89 2.36
CA PRO A 108 -15.85 6.43 3.69
C PRO A 108 -17.32 6.24 4.10
N ASP A 109 -18.20 6.06 3.13
CA ASP A 109 -19.62 5.66 3.30
C ASP A 109 -19.79 4.18 3.69
N LYS A 110 -18.68 3.43 3.77
CA LYS A 110 -18.61 1.97 4.04
C LYS A 110 -19.09 1.09 2.89
N GLU A 111 -19.44 1.67 1.75
CA GLU A 111 -19.82 0.95 0.54
C GLU A 111 -18.62 0.57 -0.31
N ILE A 112 -18.78 -0.45 -1.17
CA ILE A 112 -17.74 -0.86 -2.10
C ILE A 112 -17.88 -0.07 -3.39
N HIS A 113 -16.83 0.66 -3.74
CA HIS A 113 -16.69 1.42 -4.96
C HIS A 113 -15.68 0.77 -5.90
N SER A 114 -15.66 1.21 -7.16
CA SER A 114 -14.71 0.75 -8.15
C SER A 114 -14.14 1.89 -8.99
N VAL A 115 -12.84 1.84 -9.25
CA VAL A 115 -12.12 2.75 -10.16
C VAL A 115 -11.34 1.96 -11.19
N HIS A 116 -11.31 2.46 -12.45
CA HIS A 116 -10.61 1.78 -13.55
C HIS A 116 -9.64 2.69 -14.30
N LYS A 117 -9.73 4.01 -14.08
CA LYS A 117 -8.91 5.01 -14.81
C LYS A 117 -7.72 5.52 -14.00
N HIS A 118 -7.72 5.30 -12.70
CA HIS A 118 -6.68 5.73 -11.76
C HIS A 118 -6.58 4.71 -10.61
N ASN A 119 -5.52 4.80 -9.82
CA ASN A 119 -5.42 4.05 -8.57
C ASN A 119 -6.06 4.87 -7.45
N GLN A 120 -6.83 4.20 -6.58
CA GLN A 120 -7.34 4.83 -5.38
C GLN A 120 -6.26 4.82 -4.29
N TYR A 121 -6.00 5.97 -3.71
CA TYR A 121 -5.09 6.16 -2.58
C TYR A 121 -5.87 6.51 -1.32
N SER A 122 -5.30 6.19 -0.16
CA SER A 122 -5.84 6.51 1.16
C SER A 122 -4.70 6.88 2.13
N VAL A 123 -5.05 7.20 3.37
CA VAL A 123 -4.14 7.69 4.40
C VAL A 123 -3.58 9.07 4.03
N PHE A 124 -4.50 9.98 3.77
CA PHE A 124 -4.20 11.39 3.60
C PHE A 124 -4.11 12.09 4.96
N SER A 125 -3.14 12.97 5.13
CA SER A 125 -3.02 13.89 6.25
C SER A 125 -2.66 15.26 5.69
N LEU A 126 -3.65 15.88 5.01
CA LEU A 126 -3.41 17.05 4.16
C LEU A 126 -2.91 18.25 4.94
N TRP A 127 -3.35 18.44 6.17
CA TRP A 127 -2.92 19.54 7.03
C TRP A 127 -1.45 19.43 7.46
N ASP A 128 -0.84 18.24 7.39
CA ASP A 128 0.59 18.04 7.59
C ASP A 128 1.37 18.19 6.28
N THR A 129 0.87 17.53 5.21
CA THR A 129 1.64 17.25 4.01
C THR A 129 1.60 18.36 2.96
N TYR A 130 0.66 19.31 3.07
CA TYR A 130 0.48 20.40 2.09
C TYR A 130 1.73 21.29 1.95
N ARG A 131 2.52 21.44 3.00
CA ARG A 131 3.66 22.36 3.07
C ARG A 131 4.85 21.88 2.24
N ALA A 132 5.12 20.57 2.22
CA ALA A 132 6.32 20.03 1.63
C ALA A 132 6.11 18.72 0.85
N ALA A 133 5.46 17.70 1.42
CA ALA A 133 5.37 16.39 0.80
C ALA A 133 4.57 16.43 -0.51
N HIS A 134 3.39 17.06 -0.54
CA HIS A 134 2.60 17.18 -1.78
C HIS A 134 3.29 18.05 -2.84
N PRO A 135 3.87 19.22 -2.52
CA PRO A 135 4.73 19.94 -3.45
C PRO A 135 5.88 19.10 -4.01
N LEU A 136 6.58 18.34 -3.18
CA LEU A 136 7.61 17.40 -3.62
C LEU A 136 7.06 16.35 -4.61
N PHE A 137 5.87 15.80 -4.34
CA PHE A 137 5.23 14.82 -5.22
C PHE A 137 4.89 15.38 -6.59
N THR A 138 4.54 16.66 -6.70
CA THR A 138 4.28 17.29 -8.00
C THR A 138 5.52 17.26 -8.93
N ILE A 139 6.71 17.21 -8.34
CA ILE A 139 7.97 17.13 -9.07
C ILE A 139 8.34 15.67 -9.33
N THR A 140 8.28 14.82 -8.30
CA THR A 140 8.87 13.48 -8.31
C THR A 140 7.88 12.36 -8.62
N GLN A 141 6.57 12.59 -8.40
CA GLN A 141 5.50 11.58 -8.47
C GLN A 141 4.31 12.03 -9.32
N LYS A 142 4.53 12.74 -10.41
CA LYS A 142 3.49 13.42 -11.23
C LYS A 142 2.26 12.55 -11.51
N LYS A 143 2.45 11.28 -11.92
CA LYS A 143 1.35 10.36 -12.19
C LYS A 143 0.54 10.05 -10.93
N ARG A 144 1.23 9.79 -9.80
CA ARG A 144 0.56 9.50 -8.52
C ARG A 144 -0.20 10.69 -7.96
N VAL A 145 0.31 11.91 -8.18
CA VAL A 145 -0.42 13.14 -7.76
C VAL A 145 -1.77 13.23 -8.43
N SER A 146 -1.87 12.94 -9.73
CA SER A 146 -3.15 12.91 -10.43
C SER A 146 -4.10 11.84 -9.85
N ASP A 147 -3.57 10.66 -9.55
CA ASP A 147 -4.36 9.59 -8.93
C ASP A 147 -4.80 9.97 -7.50
N MET A 148 -3.92 10.62 -6.71
CA MET A 148 -4.24 11.13 -5.37
C MET A 148 -5.35 12.20 -5.40
N ILE A 149 -5.27 13.14 -6.35
CA ILE A 149 -6.33 14.16 -6.53
C ILE A 149 -7.66 13.50 -6.88
N ASN A 150 -7.66 12.53 -7.81
CA ASN A 150 -8.87 11.79 -8.14
C ASN A 150 -9.41 11.00 -6.94
N SER A 151 -8.52 10.45 -6.10
CA SER A 151 -8.91 9.77 -4.87
C SER A 151 -9.61 10.70 -3.89
N MET A 152 -9.09 11.92 -3.70
CA MET A 152 -9.74 12.93 -2.85
C MET A 152 -11.10 13.35 -3.40
N LEU A 153 -11.25 13.48 -4.74
CA LEU A 153 -12.54 13.76 -5.36
C LEU A 153 -13.52 12.61 -5.18
N LYS A 154 -13.06 11.36 -5.27
CA LYS A 154 -13.90 10.19 -4.98
C LYS A 154 -14.34 10.12 -3.51
N HIS A 155 -13.48 10.53 -2.59
CA HIS A 155 -13.86 10.69 -1.19
C HIS A 155 -14.96 11.75 -1.03
N TYR A 156 -14.82 12.90 -1.72
CA TYR A 156 -15.85 13.94 -1.73
C TYR A 156 -17.17 13.45 -2.31
N ASP A 157 -17.14 12.71 -3.44
CA ASP A 157 -18.34 12.15 -4.07
C ASP A 157 -19.12 11.22 -3.10
N ALA A 158 -18.42 10.45 -2.27
CA ALA A 158 -19.00 9.49 -1.36
C ALA A 158 -19.41 10.09 0.01
N TYR A 159 -18.72 11.13 0.48
CA TYR A 159 -18.88 11.65 1.85
C TYR A 159 -19.28 13.13 1.92
N GLY A 160 -19.14 13.88 0.82
CA GLY A 160 -19.48 15.31 0.76
C GLY A 160 -18.39 16.25 1.29
N LEU A 161 -17.27 15.73 1.78
CA LEU A 161 -16.10 16.48 2.26
C LEU A 161 -14.83 15.92 1.63
N LEU A 162 -13.84 16.79 1.41
CA LEU A 162 -12.50 16.33 1.06
C LEU A 162 -11.82 15.69 2.28
N PRO A 163 -10.96 14.69 2.08
CA PRO A 163 -10.26 14.07 3.20
C PRO A 163 -9.32 15.09 3.86
N VAL A 164 -9.40 15.20 5.17
CA VAL A 164 -8.45 15.96 5.99
C VAL A 164 -7.50 15.00 6.69
N TRP A 165 -8.09 13.96 7.24
CA TRP A 165 -7.44 12.87 7.95
C TRP A 165 -8.25 11.60 7.72
N GLU A 166 -7.64 10.58 7.17
CA GLU A 166 -8.34 9.39 6.71
C GLU A 166 -7.60 8.13 7.15
#